data_2cc7f319746daddd449693d69f778fbf
#
_entry.id   2cc7f319746daddd449693d69f778fbf
#
_cell.length_a   1.000
_cell.length_b   1.000
_cell.length_c   1.000
_cell.angle_alpha   90.00
_cell.angle_beta   90.00
_cell.angle_gamma   90.00
#
_symmetry.space_group_name_H-M   'P 1'
#
loop_
_entity.id
_entity.type
_entity.pdbx_description
1 polymer ?
#
loop_
_entity_poly.entity_id
_entity_poly.type
_entity_poly.pdbx_seq_one_letter_code
_entity_poly.pdbx_strand_id
1 'polypeptide(L)'
;MLRKKQLKNKSFIIAEVGQNHQGNVKTAAEYIKCFAQIGANTIKFQTRENKTLFSESAYNKVYNSENAFANVYGKHREKLELNKKDLIYLKAQCKKNKMKFMSTPFDKTSLKLLLGIGVDLIKIASFDLGNLSLIEKIAKSKLPTVLSTGGGNLDHIKESVKILSKYNSNIAILHC
;
A
#
# COMPACT_ATOMS: atom_id res chain seq x y z
N MET A 1 2.67 1.50 16.30
CA MET A 1 1.91 2.62 15.77
C MET A 1 1.81 3.74 16.79
N LEU A 2 1.48 4.94 16.35
CA LEU A 2 1.55 6.17 17.12
C LEU A 2 0.62 6.16 18.34
N ARG A 3 1.14 5.89 19.53
CA ARG A 3 0.45 6.25 20.79
C ARG A 3 0.53 7.77 20.95
N LYS A 4 -0.53 8.41 21.48
CA LYS A 4 -0.59 9.87 21.77
C LYS A 4 0.70 10.45 22.40
N LYS A 5 1.47 9.64 23.10
CA LYS A 5 2.74 10.01 23.73
C LYS A 5 3.92 10.20 22.74
N GLN A 6 3.86 9.54 21.55
CA GLN A 6 4.93 9.65 20.53
C GLN A 6 4.73 10.84 19.59
N LEU A 7 3.53 11.40 19.52
CA LEU A 7 3.21 12.57 18.71
C LEU A 7 3.71 13.90 19.31
N LYS A 8 4.14 13.89 20.56
CA LYS A 8 4.49 15.16 21.22
C LYS A 8 5.73 15.86 20.64
N ASN A 9 6.63 15.18 19.91
CA ASN A 9 7.88 15.81 19.44
C ASN A 9 8.42 15.36 18.06
N LYS A 10 7.82 14.40 17.33
CA LYS A 10 8.31 14.00 16.00
C LYS A 10 7.17 13.51 15.11
N SER A 11 7.08 14.03 13.89
CA SER A 11 6.18 13.52 12.84
C SER A 11 6.57 12.11 12.43
N PHE A 12 5.56 11.25 12.18
CA PHE A 12 5.78 9.92 11.59
C PHE A 12 5.75 10.03 10.07
N ILE A 13 6.90 9.85 9.44
CA ILE A 13 7.09 10.07 8.01
C ILE A 13 6.94 8.74 7.26
N ILE A 14 6.02 8.72 6.30
CA ILE A 14 5.80 7.62 5.36
C ILE A 14 6.30 8.07 3.99
N ALA A 15 7.39 7.48 3.51
CA ALA A 15 7.91 7.73 2.18
C ALA A 15 7.14 6.88 1.15
N GLU A 16 6.46 7.54 0.20
CA GLU A 16 5.71 6.88 -0.86
C GLU A 16 6.60 6.61 -2.07
N VAL A 17 6.97 5.36 -2.29
CA VAL A 17 7.61 4.92 -3.54
C VAL A 17 6.56 4.57 -4.59
N GLY A 18 5.43 4.01 -4.14
CA GLY A 18 4.36 3.60 -5.05
C GLY A 18 4.86 2.58 -6.07
N GLN A 19 4.92 2.99 -7.33
CA GLN A 19 5.45 2.20 -8.45
C GLN A 19 6.67 2.86 -9.13
N ASN A 20 7.30 3.87 -8.51
CA ASN A 20 8.47 4.55 -9.07
C ASN A 20 9.70 3.63 -9.24
N HIS A 21 9.68 2.45 -8.61
CA HIS A 21 10.66 1.39 -8.84
C HIS A 21 10.52 0.71 -10.21
N GLN A 22 9.44 0.94 -10.96
CA GLN A 22 9.21 0.42 -12.32
C GLN A 22 9.39 -1.10 -12.45
N GLY A 23 8.95 -1.88 -11.45
CA GLY A 23 9.13 -3.33 -11.38
C GLY A 23 10.54 -3.79 -11.03
N ASN A 24 11.49 -2.88 -10.81
CA ASN A 24 12.87 -3.21 -10.50
C ASN A 24 13.10 -3.26 -8.98
N VAL A 25 13.36 -4.45 -8.47
CA VAL A 25 13.59 -4.69 -7.04
C VAL A 25 14.87 -4.02 -6.50
N LYS A 26 15.90 -3.85 -7.33
CA LYS A 26 17.14 -3.16 -6.94
C LYS A 26 16.88 -1.69 -6.72
N THR A 27 16.20 -1.04 -7.68
CA THR A 27 15.74 0.36 -7.54
C THR A 27 14.84 0.55 -6.31
N ALA A 28 13.91 -0.38 -6.07
CA ALA A 28 13.08 -0.36 -4.86
C ALA A 28 13.93 -0.43 -3.57
N ALA A 29 15.00 -1.22 -3.55
CA ALA A 29 15.90 -1.32 -2.40
C ALA A 29 16.76 -0.07 -2.22
N GLU A 30 17.12 0.63 -3.29
CA GLU A 30 17.82 1.92 -3.24
C GLU A 30 16.94 3.00 -2.62
N TYR A 31 15.66 3.07 -2.97
CA TYR A 31 14.70 3.95 -2.29
C TYR A 31 14.64 3.70 -0.78
N ILE A 32 14.66 2.42 -0.34
CA ILE A 32 14.68 2.11 1.10
C ILE A 32 15.90 2.72 1.78
N LYS A 33 17.10 2.55 1.20
CA LYS A 33 18.34 3.11 1.75
C LYS A 33 18.30 4.63 1.80
N CYS A 34 17.92 5.27 0.71
CA CYS A 34 17.84 6.72 0.60
C CYS A 34 16.89 7.32 1.64
N PHE A 35 15.66 6.80 1.73
CA PHE A 35 14.65 7.32 2.68
C PHE A 35 15.00 7.01 4.14
N ALA A 36 15.70 5.91 4.41
CA ALA A 36 16.23 5.64 5.75
C ALA A 36 17.27 6.68 6.17
N GLN A 37 18.19 7.07 5.27
CA GLN A 37 19.23 8.06 5.54
C GLN A 37 18.67 9.44 5.87
N ILE A 38 17.56 9.83 5.26
CA ILE A 38 16.88 11.11 5.52
C ILE A 38 15.85 11.04 6.66
N GLY A 39 15.77 9.91 7.37
CA GLY A 39 14.99 9.76 8.60
C GLY A 39 13.52 9.40 8.42
N ALA A 40 13.10 8.87 7.27
CA ALA A 40 11.76 8.32 7.12
C ALA A 40 11.54 7.10 8.03
N ASN A 41 10.34 7.00 8.61
CA ASN A 41 10.00 5.91 9.53
C ASN A 41 9.51 4.66 8.80
N THR A 42 8.90 4.86 7.63
CA THR A 42 8.20 3.82 6.87
C THR A 42 8.35 4.10 5.38
N ILE A 43 8.52 3.04 4.61
CA ILE A 43 8.42 3.11 3.16
C ILE A 43 7.13 2.45 2.71
N LYS A 44 6.45 3.02 1.69
CA LYS A 44 5.19 2.50 1.18
C LYS A 44 5.28 2.11 -0.29
N PHE A 45 4.86 0.89 -0.57
CA PHE A 45 4.68 0.32 -1.90
C PHE A 45 3.20 0.11 -2.22
N GLN A 46 2.92 -0.42 -3.38
CA GLN A 46 1.58 -0.78 -3.86
C GLN A 46 1.64 -2.22 -4.37
N THR A 47 0.56 -2.97 -4.16
CA THR A 47 0.48 -4.37 -4.56
C THR A 47 -0.88 -4.67 -5.18
N ARG A 48 -0.89 -5.20 -6.40
CA ARG A 48 -2.10 -5.51 -7.18
C ARG A 48 -1.99 -6.89 -7.79
N GLU A 49 -3.13 -7.55 -7.88
CA GLU A 49 -3.34 -8.65 -8.82
C GLU A 49 -4.12 -8.11 -10.02
N ASN A 50 -3.41 -7.67 -11.03
CA ASN A 50 -3.98 -6.89 -12.13
C ASN A 50 -5.08 -7.65 -12.91
N LYS A 51 -4.98 -8.98 -13.04
CA LYS A 51 -5.99 -9.81 -13.70
C LYS A 51 -7.32 -9.87 -12.96
N THR A 52 -7.30 -9.73 -11.64
CA THR A 52 -8.52 -9.74 -10.82
C THR A 52 -9.04 -8.34 -10.54
N LEU A 53 -8.18 -7.34 -10.64
CA LEU A 53 -8.51 -5.94 -10.36
C LEU A 53 -9.21 -5.27 -11.55
N PHE A 54 -8.74 -5.53 -12.77
CA PHE A 54 -9.29 -4.92 -13.98
C PHE A 54 -10.33 -5.83 -14.63
N SER A 55 -11.38 -5.23 -15.21
CA SER A 55 -12.26 -5.92 -16.15
C SER A 55 -11.45 -6.36 -17.38
N GLU A 56 -11.91 -7.39 -18.09
CA GLU A 56 -11.23 -7.88 -19.29
C GLU A 56 -11.04 -6.79 -20.34
N SER A 57 -12.04 -5.93 -20.54
CA SER A 57 -11.97 -4.80 -21.44
C SER A 57 -10.94 -3.76 -21.03
N ALA A 58 -10.86 -3.43 -19.74
CA ALA A 58 -9.86 -2.51 -19.20
C ALA A 58 -8.44 -3.09 -19.27
N TYR A 59 -8.29 -4.39 -18.96
CA TYR A 59 -7.01 -5.07 -19.02
C TYR A 59 -6.45 -5.12 -20.44
N ASN A 60 -7.29 -5.42 -21.46
CA ASN A 60 -6.91 -5.57 -22.86
C ASN A 60 -6.87 -4.25 -23.63
N LYS A 61 -7.17 -3.13 -22.99
CA LYS A 61 -7.12 -1.81 -23.63
C LYS A 61 -5.72 -1.51 -24.18
N VAL A 62 -5.65 -1.04 -25.42
CA VAL A 62 -4.41 -0.55 -26.03
C VAL A 62 -3.87 0.61 -25.19
N TYR A 63 -2.58 0.57 -24.88
CA TYR A 63 -1.91 1.59 -24.08
C TYR A 63 -0.69 2.15 -24.82
N ASN A 64 -0.94 3.25 -25.54
CA ASN A 64 0.10 3.99 -26.26
C ASN A 64 0.53 5.20 -25.43
N SER A 65 1.64 5.08 -24.73
CA SER A 65 2.25 6.15 -23.94
C SER A 65 3.76 6.05 -24.10
N GLU A 66 4.46 7.17 -24.09
CA GLU A 66 5.94 7.20 -24.13
C GLU A 66 6.57 6.41 -22.99
N ASN A 67 5.87 6.32 -21.85
CA ASN A 67 6.31 5.59 -20.67
C ASN A 67 5.68 4.19 -20.56
N ALA A 68 5.15 3.63 -21.65
CA ALA A 68 4.53 2.32 -21.63
C ALA A 68 5.56 1.19 -21.58
N PHE A 69 5.41 0.27 -20.62
CA PHE A 69 6.22 -0.96 -20.55
C PHE A 69 5.65 -2.09 -21.41
N ALA A 70 4.45 -1.93 -21.99
CA ALA A 70 3.80 -2.84 -22.94
C ALA A 70 2.64 -2.13 -23.64
N ASN A 71 2.24 -2.63 -24.82
CA ASN A 71 1.19 -2.05 -25.67
C ASN A 71 -0.23 -2.30 -25.16
N VAL A 72 -0.40 -3.18 -24.14
CA VAL A 72 -1.67 -3.51 -23.49
C VAL A 72 -1.61 -3.03 -22.06
N TYR A 73 -2.65 -2.33 -21.62
CA TYR A 73 -2.68 -1.70 -20.30
C TYR A 73 -2.43 -2.68 -19.15
N GLY A 74 -3.11 -3.83 -19.13
CA GLY A 74 -2.91 -4.84 -18.12
C GLY A 74 -1.47 -5.38 -18.10
N LYS A 75 -0.87 -5.59 -19.26
CA LYS A 75 0.53 -6.01 -19.38
C LYS A 75 1.50 -4.94 -18.91
N HIS A 76 1.24 -3.67 -19.24
CA HIS A 76 2.00 -2.54 -18.71
C HIS A 76 1.94 -2.53 -17.18
N ARG A 77 0.75 -2.72 -16.59
CA ARG A 77 0.57 -2.75 -15.13
C ARG A 77 1.29 -3.94 -14.48
N GLU A 78 1.26 -5.12 -15.10
CA GLU A 78 1.98 -6.30 -14.61
C GLU A 78 3.50 -6.07 -14.54
N LYS A 79 4.09 -5.34 -15.48
CA LYS A 79 5.52 -4.99 -15.50
C LYS A 79 5.93 -4.10 -14.33
N LEU A 80 5.00 -3.38 -13.74
CA LEU A 80 5.23 -2.50 -12.61
C LEU A 80 5.07 -3.19 -11.24
N GLU A 81 4.59 -4.43 -11.21
CA GLU A 81 4.37 -5.14 -9.94
C GLU A 81 5.64 -5.88 -9.48
N LEU A 82 5.80 -5.95 -8.16
CA LEU A 82 6.82 -6.72 -7.48
C LEU A 82 6.25 -8.08 -7.08
N ASN A 83 6.96 -9.14 -7.38
CA ASN A 83 6.53 -10.49 -7.02
C ASN A 83 6.76 -10.79 -5.52
N LYS A 84 6.27 -11.95 -5.05
CA LYS A 84 6.39 -12.35 -3.64
C LYS A 84 7.84 -12.38 -3.13
N LYS A 85 8.78 -12.86 -3.95
CA LYS A 85 10.22 -12.94 -3.56
C LYS A 85 10.80 -11.54 -3.40
N ASP A 86 10.45 -10.63 -4.31
CA ASP A 86 10.87 -9.23 -4.26
C ASP A 86 10.36 -8.54 -2.99
N LEU A 87 9.08 -8.71 -2.67
CA LEU A 87 8.48 -8.11 -1.48
C LEU A 87 9.09 -8.64 -0.18
N ILE A 88 9.40 -9.96 -0.10
CA ILE A 88 10.12 -10.55 1.04
C ILE A 88 11.52 -9.94 1.17
N TYR A 89 12.24 -9.81 0.04
CA TYR A 89 13.56 -9.18 0.01
C TYR A 89 13.51 -7.73 0.49
N LEU A 90 12.56 -6.94 -0.02
CA LEU A 90 12.40 -5.53 0.35
C LEU A 90 12.03 -5.36 1.83
N LYS A 91 11.19 -6.25 2.37
CA LYS A 91 10.90 -6.26 3.80
C LYS A 91 12.17 -6.51 4.65
N ALA A 92 13.02 -7.43 4.21
CA ALA A 92 14.31 -7.66 4.87
C ALA A 92 15.22 -6.42 4.78
N GLN A 93 15.23 -5.71 3.62
CA GLN A 93 15.96 -4.46 3.48
C GLN A 93 15.40 -3.36 4.40
N CYS A 94 14.09 -3.25 4.57
CA CYS A 94 13.47 -2.33 5.54
C CYS A 94 13.95 -2.63 6.97
N LYS A 95 13.92 -3.90 7.38
CA LYS A 95 14.40 -4.31 8.71
C LYS A 95 15.87 -3.95 8.93
N LYS A 96 16.74 -4.20 7.92
CA LYS A 96 18.17 -3.86 7.96
C LYS A 96 18.39 -2.34 8.14
N ASN A 97 17.55 -1.52 7.51
CA ASN A 97 17.62 -0.07 7.57
C ASN A 97 16.74 0.55 8.68
N LYS A 98 16.24 -0.25 9.62
CA LYS A 98 15.38 0.19 10.75
C LYS A 98 14.09 0.92 10.32
N MET A 99 13.62 0.64 9.11
CA MET A 99 12.36 1.16 8.56
C MET A 99 11.25 0.12 8.70
N LYS A 100 10.01 0.59 8.73
CA LYS A 100 8.83 -0.25 8.61
C LYS A 100 8.46 -0.43 7.14
N PHE A 101 7.96 -1.63 6.80
CA PHE A 101 7.46 -1.97 5.48
C PHE A 101 5.94 -1.81 5.43
N MET A 102 5.45 -0.97 4.54
CA MET A 102 4.04 -0.70 4.33
C MET A 102 3.66 -0.95 2.87
N SER A 103 2.47 -1.48 2.62
CA SER A 103 1.93 -1.56 1.26
C SER A 103 0.43 -1.28 1.24
N THR A 104 -0.05 -0.84 0.07
CA THR A 104 -1.46 -0.73 -0.26
C THR A 104 -1.88 -1.98 -1.03
N PRO A 105 -2.68 -2.89 -0.48
CA PRO A 105 -3.36 -3.91 -1.27
C PRO A 105 -4.56 -3.29 -1.98
N PHE A 106 -4.69 -3.52 -3.28
CA PHE A 106 -5.83 -3.04 -4.06
C PHE A 106 -6.91 -4.13 -4.28
N ASP A 107 -6.66 -5.33 -3.79
CA ASP A 107 -7.53 -6.49 -3.91
C ASP A 107 -7.29 -7.51 -2.78
N LYS A 108 -8.19 -8.50 -2.69
CA LYS A 108 -8.13 -9.53 -1.63
C LYS A 108 -6.93 -10.47 -1.78
N THR A 109 -6.47 -10.74 -2.99
CA THR A 109 -5.30 -11.59 -3.29
C THR A 109 -4.03 -10.88 -2.82
N SER A 110 -3.89 -9.60 -3.17
CA SER A 110 -2.80 -8.75 -2.72
C SER A 110 -2.76 -8.62 -1.20
N LEU A 111 -3.92 -8.45 -0.55
CA LEU A 111 -4.00 -8.43 0.92
C LEU A 111 -3.50 -9.75 1.51
N LYS A 112 -3.97 -10.90 1.01
CA LYS A 112 -3.52 -12.23 1.47
C LYS A 112 -2.00 -12.40 1.32
N LEU A 113 -1.43 -11.95 0.20
CA LEU A 113 0.00 -11.96 -0.05
C LEU A 113 0.74 -11.12 1.01
N LEU A 114 0.33 -9.87 1.23
CA LEU A 114 0.95 -8.95 2.17
C LEU A 114 0.89 -9.46 3.62
N LEU A 115 -0.24 -10.04 4.03
CA LEU A 115 -0.37 -10.67 5.34
C LEU A 115 0.57 -11.87 5.48
N GLY A 116 0.72 -12.67 4.43
CA GLY A 116 1.62 -13.83 4.40
C GLY A 116 3.11 -13.48 4.51
N ILE A 117 3.51 -12.31 4.01
CA ILE A 117 4.87 -11.78 4.21
C ILE A 117 5.03 -11.03 5.55
N GLY A 118 3.95 -10.73 6.23
CA GLY A 118 3.93 -10.07 7.54
C GLY A 118 4.34 -8.59 7.45
N VAL A 119 3.71 -7.80 6.59
CA VAL A 119 3.93 -6.34 6.52
C VAL A 119 3.69 -5.66 7.88
N ASP A 120 4.33 -4.52 8.12
CA ASP A 120 4.22 -3.84 9.43
C ASP A 120 2.98 -2.94 9.50
N LEU A 121 2.54 -2.38 8.36
CA LEU A 121 1.36 -1.50 8.23
C LEU A 121 0.64 -1.76 6.91
N ILE A 122 -0.66 -1.50 6.91
CA ILE A 122 -1.50 -1.52 5.71
C ILE A 122 -1.99 -0.11 5.40
N LYS A 123 -2.04 0.24 4.11
CA LYS A 123 -2.67 1.46 3.61
C LYS A 123 -3.96 1.10 2.86
N ILE A 124 -5.02 1.86 3.11
CA ILE A 124 -6.24 1.81 2.30
C ILE A 124 -6.25 3.01 1.38
N ALA A 125 -6.33 2.77 0.07
CA ALA A 125 -6.35 3.82 -0.93
C ALA A 125 -7.66 4.63 -0.87
N SER A 126 -7.63 5.88 -1.34
CA SER A 126 -8.79 6.77 -1.34
C SER A 126 -9.98 6.17 -2.09
N PHE A 127 -9.76 5.54 -3.24
CA PHE A 127 -10.85 4.97 -4.04
C PHE A 127 -11.42 3.67 -3.45
N ASP A 128 -10.73 3.04 -2.49
CA ASP A 128 -11.24 1.88 -1.74
C ASP A 128 -12.05 2.29 -0.50
N LEU A 129 -12.28 3.56 -0.27
CA LEU A 129 -13.02 4.07 0.90
C LEU A 129 -14.42 3.45 1.03
N GLY A 130 -15.07 3.13 -0.09
CA GLY A 130 -16.36 2.42 -0.12
C GLY A 130 -16.26 0.91 -0.27
N ASN A 131 -15.06 0.34 -0.35
CA ASN A 131 -14.83 -1.10 -0.51
C ASN A 131 -14.89 -1.82 0.84
N LEU A 132 -16.09 -1.87 1.44
CA LEU A 132 -16.30 -2.36 2.80
C LEU A 132 -15.82 -3.81 2.99
N SER A 133 -15.91 -4.63 1.94
CA SER A 133 -15.45 -6.02 1.95
C SER A 133 -13.92 -6.14 2.10
N LEU A 134 -13.16 -5.27 1.44
CA LEU A 134 -11.69 -5.22 1.58
C LEU A 134 -11.34 -4.62 2.96
N ILE A 135 -12.00 -3.53 3.35
CA ILE A 135 -11.80 -2.84 4.63
C ILE A 135 -12.02 -3.79 5.81
N GLU A 136 -13.08 -4.60 5.79
CA GLU A 136 -13.35 -5.57 6.85
C GLU A 136 -12.25 -6.63 6.96
N LYS A 137 -11.76 -7.14 5.82
CA LYS A 137 -10.63 -8.10 5.82
C LYS A 137 -9.35 -7.48 6.37
N ILE A 138 -9.07 -6.22 6.03
CA ILE A 138 -7.93 -5.48 6.57
C ILE A 138 -8.11 -5.28 8.08
N ALA A 139 -9.31 -4.89 8.54
CA ALA A 139 -9.62 -4.69 9.95
C ALA A 139 -9.37 -5.97 10.78
N LYS A 140 -9.82 -7.13 10.27
CA LYS A 140 -9.62 -8.43 10.91
C LYS A 140 -8.15 -8.84 11.06
N SER A 141 -7.25 -8.30 10.24
CA SER A 141 -5.81 -8.53 10.39
C SER A 141 -5.21 -7.87 11.65
N LYS A 142 -5.89 -6.88 12.22
CA LYS A 142 -5.46 -6.08 13.39
C LYS A 142 -4.14 -5.34 13.18
N LEU A 143 -3.62 -5.29 11.95
CA LEU A 143 -2.42 -4.52 11.63
C LEU A 143 -2.69 -3.01 11.72
N PRO A 144 -1.71 -2.22 12.11
CA PRO A 144 -1.80 -0.77 12.03
C PRO A 144 -2.20 -0.35 10.61
N THR A 145 -3.28 0.43 10.51
CA THR A 145 -3.91 0.77 9.24
C THR A 145 -3.97 2.29 9.05
N VAL A 146 -3.61 2.75 7.85
CA VAL A 146 -3.74 4.15 7.44
C VAL A 146 -4.81 4.24 6.36
N LEU A 147 -5.86 5.02 6.61
CA LEU A 147 -7.00 5.22 5.72
C LEU A 147 -6.89 6.57 5.01
N SER A 148 -6.88 6.58 3.67
CA SER A 148 -7.07 7.79 2.87
C SER A 148 -8.54 8.09 2.64
N THR A 149 -8.91 9.38 2.58
CA THR A 149 -10.31 9.83 2.55
C THR A 149 -10.70 10.62 1.30
N GLY A 150 -9.81 10.74 0.32
CA GLY A 150 -10.04 11.57 -0.88
C GLY A 150 -11.01 10.97 -1.91
N GLY A 151 -11.43 9.72 -1.78
CA GLY A 151 -12.29 9.03 -2.76
C GLY A 151 -13.77 8.94 -2.36
N GLY A 152 -14.23 9.70 -1.36
CA GLY A 152 -15.61 9.63 -0.90
C GLY A 152 -16.03 10.81 -0.04
N ASN A 153 -17.22 10.70 0.53
CA ASN A 153 -17.84 11.70 1.42
C ASN A 153 -17.68 11.28 2.91
N LEU A 154 -18.20 12.11 3.82
CA LEU A 154 -18.14 11.88 5.26
C LEU A 154 -18.82 10.57 5.70
N ASP A 155 -19.89 10.14 5.03
CA ASP A 155 -20.58 8.92 5.41
C ASP A 155 -19.78 7.69 5.05
N HIS A 156 -19.12 7.67 3.89
CA HIS A 156 -18.14 6.63 3.53
C HIS A 156 -16.99 6.57 4.55
N ILE A 157 -16.50 7.71 5.02
CA ILE A 157 -15.44 7.77 6.04
C ILE A 157 -15.95 7.17 7.36
N LYS A 158 -17.11 7.60 7.84
CA LYS A 158 -17.71 7.11 9.09
C LYS A 158 -17.93 5.59 9.05
N GLU A 159 -18.47 5.07 7.96
CA GLU A 159 -18.71 3.64 7.79
C GLU A 159 -17.41 2.83 7.77
N SER A 160 -16.41 3.28 7.00
CA SER A 160 -15.09 2.67 6.95
C SER A 160 -14.41 2.66 8.32
N VAL A 161 -14.45 3.78 9.04
CA VAL A 161 -13.89 3.89 10.39
C VAL A 161 -14.65 2.99 11.37
N LYS A 162 -15.99 2.92 11.29
CA LYS A 162 -16.81 2.02 12.13
C LYS A 162 -16.37 0.56 11.95
N ILE A 163 -16.18 0.11 10.71
CA ILE A 163 -15.73 -1.26 10.43
C ILE A 163 -14.30 -1.48 10.96
N LEU A 164 -13.38 -0.57 10.69
CA LEU A 164 -12.01 -0.67 11.16
C LEU A 164 -11.95 -0.73 12.69
N SER A 165 -12.66 0.16 13.37
CA SER A 165 -12.67 0.26 14.83
C SER A 165 -13.25 -0.96 15.54
N LYS A 166 -14.10 -1.72 14.87
CA LYS A 166 -14.66 -2.97 15.41
C LYS A 166 -13.59 -4.01 15.72
N TYR A 167 -12.51 -4.06 14.93
CA TYR A 167 -11.46 -5.09 15.04
C TYR A 167 -10.08 -4.52 15.35
N ASN A 168 -9.85 -3.24 15.09
CA ASN A 168 -8.52 -2.61 15.13
C ASN A 168 -8.60 -1.22 15.76
N SER A 169 -7.82 -0.99 16.81
CA SER A 169 -7.69 0.33 17.44
C SER A 169 -6.53 1.18 16.92
N ASN A 170 -5.69 0.61 16.05
CA ASN A 170 -4.51 1.26 15.50
C ASN A 170 -4.78 1.83 14.11
N ILE A 171 -5.62 2.87 14.05
CA ILE A 171 -6.04 3.51 12.81
C ILE A 171 -5.50 4.94 12.77
N ALA A 172 -4.97 5.34 11.62
CA ALA A 172 -4.69 6.73 11.28
C ALA A 172 -5.49 7.12 10.03
N ILE A 173 -6.08 8.31 10.05
CA ILE A 173 -6.87 8.84 8.94
C ILE A 173 -6.07 9.98 8.31
N LEU A 174 -5.92 9.96 7.00
CA LEU A 174 -5.29 11.03 6.25
C LEU A 174 -6.37 11.99 5.73
N HIS A 175 -6.14 13.25 5.91
CA HIS A 175 -6.90 14.30 5.24
C HIS A 175 -6.35 14.43 3.80
N CYS A 176 -7.18 14.10 2.82
CA CYS A 176 -6.82 14.11 1.39
C CYS A 176 -7.75 15.05 0.62
#